data_bbf99e54173f41a8529bbf9d61ab333b
#
_entry.id   bbf99e54173f41a8529bbf9d61ab333b
#
_cell.length_a   1.000
_cell.length_b   1.000
_cell.length_c   1.000
_cell.angle_alpha   90.00
_cell.angle_beta   90.00
_cell.angle_gamma   90.00
#
_symmetry.space_group_name_H-M   'P 1'
#
loop_
_entity.id
_entity.type
_entity.pdbx_description
1 polymer ?
#
loop_
_entity_poly.entity_id
_entity_poly.type
_entity_poly.pdbx_seq_one_letter_code
_entity_poly.pdbx_strand_id
1 'polypeptide(L)'
;MELRHLRYFQALARTLNFTRAAEQLHIAQPPLSRQIQQLEEMLGVALLERGRPLRLTEAGRFFHEQSATLLDQLESICDSTRRIGQGQRQWFGIGFVPSALYGVLPELIRHLRGDPELELGLLEMTTLQQVEALKSGRIDIGFGRIRIDDPAIRQSVLSEEPLVAALPAGHSLLGQPLSLERLSREPFVLYPGQPRPSYADHVLALFATHGLSLRVTQWANEMQTAIGLVAAGLGAPLVPASVQLQHRDDVAYQALADASLTSPIIVSRRQGDGSPHLRRCLALIGREDA
;
A
#
# COMPACT_ATOMS: atom_id res chain seq x y z
N MET A 1 11.94 -24.08 17.64
CA MET A 1 10.96 -23.76 16.58
C MET A 1 11.65 -23.94 15.24
N GLU A 2 10.95 -24.49 14.22
CA GLU A 2 11.49 -24.70 12.87
C GLU A 2 10.58 -24.02 11.84
N LEU A 3 11.10 -23.68 10.66
CA LEU A 3 10.33 -23.02 9.60
C LEU A 3 9.07 -23.83 9.18
N ARG A 4 9.14 -25.16 9.27
CA ARG A 4 7.96 -26.00 8.97
C ARG A 4 6.79 -25.73 9.92
N HIS A 5 7.02 -25.40 11.19
CA HIS A 5 5.96 -25.03 12.13
C HIS A 5 5.24 -23.77 11.68
N LEU A 6 5.99 -22.75 11.21
CA LEU A 6 5.42 -21.52 10.71
C LEU A 6 4.57 -21.76 9.44
N ARG A 7 5.12 -22.50 8.47
CA ARG A 7 4.40 -22.84 7.22
C ARG A 7 3.13 -23.63 7.50
N TYR A 8 3.18 -24.60 8.39
CA TYR A 8 2.04 -25.43 8.76
C TYR A 8 0.95 -24.62 9.46
N PHE A 9 1.36 -23.75 10.37
CA PHE A 9 0.42 -22.87 11.04
C PHE A 9 -0.20 -21.85 10.07
N GLN A 10 0.56 -21.29 9.14
CA GLN A 10 0.05 -20.40 8.10
C GLN A 10 -1.04 -21.09 7.23
N ALA A 11 -0.80 -22.30 6.76
CA ALA A 11 -1.78 -23.05 5.99
C ALA A 11 -3.06 -23.34 6.80
N LEU A 12 -2.91 -23.69 8.08
CA LEU A 12 -4.04 -23.94 8.97
C LEU A 12 -4.81 -22.66 9.31
N ALA A 13 -4.13 -21.55 9.56
CA ALA A 13 -4.75 -20.26 9.87
C ALA A 13 -5.59 -19.72 8.70
N ARG A 14 -5.14 -19.93 7.46
CA ARG A 14 -5.87 -19.54 6.23
C ARG A 14 -7.10 -20.38 5.99
N THR A 15 -7.03 -21.68 6.26
CA THR A 15 -8.13 -22.62 5.93
C THR A 15 -9.09 -22.83 7.08
N LEU A 16 -8.65 -22.61 8.32
CA LEU A 16 -9.35 -22.96 9.56
C LEU A 16 -9.91 -24.41 9.55
N ASN A 17 -9.19 -25.30 8.86
CA ASN A 17 -9.58 -26.71 8.68
C ASN A 17 -8.32 -27.58 8.52
N PHE A 18 -8.10 -28.48 9.46
CA PHE A 18 -6.92 -29.37 9.46
C PHE A 18 -6.79 -30.23 8.22
N THR A 19 -7.92 -30.77 7.70
CA THR A 19 -7.90 -31.63 6.50
C THR A 19 -7.48 -30.80 5.27
N ARG A 20 -8.13 -29.67 5.04
CA ARG A 20 -7.78 -28.78 3.90
C ARG A 20 -6.36 -28.24 3.99
N ALA A 21 -5.91 -27.88 5.20
CA ALA A 21 -4.52 -27.44 5.39
C ALA A 21 -3.52 -28.56 5.07
N ALA A 22 -3.80 -29.79 5.50
CA ALA A 22 -2.96 -30.96 5.22
C ALA A 22 -2.91 -31.27 3.71
N GLU A 23 -4.04 -31.17 3.01
CA GLU A 23 -4.12 -31.30 1.54
C GLU A 23 -3.26 -30.24 0.83
N GLN A 24 -3.35 -28.98 1.22
CA GLN A 24 -2.52 -27.89 0.66
C GLN A 24 -1.02 -28.10 0.89
N LEU A 25 -0.67 -28.73 2.01
CA LEU A 25 0.72 -29.04 2.37
C LEU A 25 1.22 -30.37 1.81
N HIS A 26 0.35 -31.12 1.12
CA HIS A 26 0.63 -32.48 0.60
C HIS A 26 1.11 -33.45 1.69
N ILE A 27 0.49 -33.40 2.88
CA ILE A 27 0.79 -34.28 4.02
C ILE A 27 -0.51 -34.89 4.59
N ALA A 28 -0.37 -35.88 5.42
CA ALA A 28 -1.50 -36.43 6.18
C ALA A 28 -1.88 -35.46 7.34
N GLN A 29 -3.17 -35.48 7.74
CA GLN A 29 -3.66 -34.61 8.81
C GLN A 29 -3.02 -34.91 10.19
N PRO A 30 -2.73 -36.15 10.61
CA PRO A 30 -2.14 -36.42 11.93
C PRO A 30 -0.77 -35.80 12.15
N PRO A 31 0.20 -35.80 11.19
CA PRO A 31 1.44 -35.06 11.31
C PRO A 31 1.23 -33.57 11.49
N LEU A 32 0.32 -32.95 10.73
CA LEU A 32 0.00 -31.53 10.86
C LEU A 32 -0.48 -31.20 12.29
N SER A 33 -1.43 -31.96 12.80
CA SER A 33 -1.97 -31.75 14.14
C SER A 33 -0.90 -31.83 15.23
N ARG A 34 0.03 -32.79 15.13
CA ARG A 34 1.15 -32.94 16.08
C ARG A 34 2.10 -31.70 16.00
N GLN A 35 2.41 -31.23 14.80
CA GLN A 35 3.32 -30.08 14.63
C GLN A 35 2.70 -28.79 15.15
N ILE A 36 1.38 -28.60 15.00
CA ILE A 36 0.68 -27.45 15.59
C ILE A 36 0.66 -27.55 17.11
N GLN A 37 0.38 -28.71 17.66
CA GLN A 37 0.42 -28.92 19.12
C GLN A 37 1.83 -28.66 19.67
N GLN A 38 2.87 -29.16 19.02
CA GLN A 38 4.27 -28.90 19.39
C GLN A 38 4.62 -27.41 19.32
N LEU A 39 4.10 -26.66 18.35
CA LEU A 39 4.26 -25.21 18.24
C LEU A 39 3.61 -24.49 19.43
N GLU A 40 2.36 -24.85 19.79
CA GLU A 40 1.65 -24.31 20.94
C GLU A 40 2.40 -24.62 22.26
N GLU A 41 2.91 -25.82 22.42
CA GLU A 41 3.76 -26.21 23.57
C GLU A 41 5.04 -25.38 23.65
N MET A 42 5.75 -25.17 22.53
CA MET A 42 6.97 -24.35 22.51
C MET A 42 6.71 -22.88 22.83
N LEU A 43 5.55 -22.35 22.46
CA LEU A 43 5.15 -20.96 22.74
C LEU A 43 4.52 -20.82 24.13
N GLY A 44 4.09 -21.90 24.76
CA GLY A 44 3.42 -21.90 26.05
C GLY A 44 1.99 -21.31 26.01
N VAL A 45 1.43 -21.11 24.82
CA VAL A 45 0.09 -20.54 24.62
C VAL A 45 -0.66 -21.26 23.50
N ALA A 46 -1.99 -21.35 23.63
CA ALA A 46 -2.84 -21.87 22.57
C ALA A 46 -2.99 -20.84 21.45
N LEU A 47 -2.77 -21.24 20.20
CA LEU A 47 -2.99 -20.43 19.01
C LEU A 47 -4.38 -20.65 18.39
N LEU A 48 -5.03 -21.78 18.76
CA LEU A 48 -6.31 -22.20 18.22
C LEU A 48 -7.34 -22.45 19.33
N GLU A 49 -8.54 -21.94 19.13
CA GLU A 49 -9.73 -22.37 19.87
C GLU A 49 -10.28 -23.64 19.22
N ARG A 50 -10.10 -24.78 19.89
CA ARG A 50 -10.54 -26.09 19.41
C ARG A 50 -12.05 -26.23 19.58
N GLY A 51 -12.81 -25.76 18.61
CA GLY A 51 -14.27 -25.82 18.56
C GLY A 51 -14.79 -26.12 17.15
N ARG A 52 -16.09 -26.13 16.98
CA ARG A 52 -16.76 -26.15 15.67
C ARG A 52 -17.61 -24.89 15.55
N PRO A 53 -17.16 -23.89 14.75
CA PRO A 53 -15.98 -23.87 13.85
C PRO A 53 -14.65 -23.67 14.60
N LEU A 54 -13.54 -24.11 13.99
CA LEU A 54 -12.18 -23.82 14.44
C LEU A 54 -11.89 -22.32 14.29
N ARG A 55 -11.25 -21.71 15.29
CA ARG A 55 -10.92 -20.27 15.27
C ARG A 55 -9.50 -20.03 15.76
N LEU A 56 -8.91 -18.89 15.37
CA LEU A 56 -7.68 -18.42 15.97
C LEU A 56 -7.98 -17.72 17.30
N THR A 57 -7.13 -17.95 18.31
CA THR A 57 -7.06 -17.12 19.51
C THR A 57 -6.52 -15.73 19.15
N GLU A 58 -6.51 -14.79 20.09
CA GLU A 58 -5.83 -13.51 19.91
C GLU A 58 -4.32 -13.70 19.66
N ALA A 59 -3.67 -14.55 20.45
CA ALA A 59 -2.28 -14.96 20.23
C ALA A 59 -2.08 -15.62 18.87
N GLY A 60 -3.03 -16.45 18.41
CA GLY A 60 -3.02 -17.07 17.10
C GLY A 60 -3.10 -16.07 15.95
N ARG A 61 -3.93 -15.04 16.05
CA ARG A 61 -4.00 -13.96 15.04
C ARG A 61 -2.70 -13.18 14.97
N PHE A 62 -2.19 -12.75 16.12
CA PHE A 62 -0.90 -12.07 16.18
C PHE A 62 0.23 -12.93 15.59
N PHE A 63 0.32 -14.19 15.98
CA PHE A 63 1.35 -15.10 15.48
C PHE A 63 1.19 -15.37 13.97
N HIS A 64 -0.04 -15.44 13.45
CA HIS A 64 -0.32 -15.58 12.02
C HIS A 64 0.23 -14.39 11.23
N GLU A 65 -0.07 -13.17 11.65
CA GLU A 65 0.39 -11.94 11.00
C GLU A 65 1.92 -11.83 11.02
N GLN A 66 2.54 -12.00 12.18
CA GLN A 66 3.99 -11.85 12.32
C GLN A 66 4.78 -12.96 11.62
N SER A 67 4.31 -14.20 11.68
CA SER A 67 4.99 -15.30 11.01
C SER A 67 4.82 -15.27 9.49
N ALA A 68 3.76 -14.68 8.94
CA ALA A 68 3.62 -14.43 7.50
C ALA A 68 4.74 -13.48 7.02
N THR A 69 4.90 -12.34 7.68
CA THR A 69 5.96 -11.35 7.37
C THR A 69 7.35 -11.98 7.43
N LEU A 70 7.62 -12.81 8.44
CA LEU A 70 8.90 -13.51 8.58
C LEU A 70 9.19 -14.49 7.43
N LEU A 71 8.18 -15.23 6.99
CA LEU A 71 8.31 -16.16 5.87
C LEU A 71 8.54 -15.43 4.56
N ASP A 72 7.86 -14.31 4.32
CA ASP A 72 8.05 -13.46 3.14
C ASP A 72 9.46 -12.85 3.12
N GLN A 73 9.97 -12.40 4.28
CA GLN A 73 11.35 -11.93 4.43
C GLN A 73 12.38 -13.01 4.07
N LEU A 74 12.16 -14.23 4.58
CA LEU A 74 13.05 -15.34 4.28
C LEU A 74 13.08 -15.68 2.80
N GLU A 75 11.93 -15.68 2.14
CA GLU A 75 11.82 -15.92 0.70
C GLU A 75 12.55 -14.83 -0.09
N SER A 76 12.37 -13.56 0.26
CA SER A 76 13.10 -12.43 -0.33
C SER A 76 14.62 -12.56 -0.19
N ILE A 77 15.11 -12.96 1.00
CA ILE A 77 16.53 -13.20 1.25
C ILE A 77 17.06 -14.34 0.36
N CYS A 78 16.33 -15.45 0.28
CA CYS A 78 16.71 -16.59 -0.55
C CYS A 78 16.80 -16.21 -2.03
N ASP A 79 15.82 -15.43 -2.53
CA ASP A 79 15.78 -15.00 -3.92
C ASP A 79 16.92 -14.02 -4.23
N SER A 80 17.19 -13.07 -3.35
CA SER A 80 18.33 -12.14 -3.47
C SER A 80 19.65 -12.89 -3.46
N THR A 81 19.81 -13.87 -2.57
CA THR A 81 21.03 -14.69 -2.48
C THR A 81 21.25 -15.50 -3.76
N ARG A 82 20.19 -16.08 -4.35
CA ARG A 82 20.30 -16.82 -5.63
C ARG A 82 20.74 -15.91 -6.76
N ARG A 83 20.16 -14.70 -6.86
CA ARG A 83 20.53 -13.70 -7.89
C ARG A 83 22.00 -13.29 -7.79
N ILE A 84 22.46 -12.98 -6.57
CA ILE A 84 23.87 -12.65 -6.32
C ILE A 84 24.78 -13.82 -6.74
N GLY A 85 24.44 -15.06 -6.35
CA GLY A 85 25.21 -16.24 -6.71
C GLY A 85 25.24 -16.54 -8.22
N GLN A 86 24.27 -16.07 -8.98
CA GLN A 86 24.18 -16.19 -10.43
C GLN A 86 24.82 -15.00 -11.16
N GLY A 87 25.44 -14.05 -10.44
CA GLY A 87 26.01 -12.85 -11.06
C GLY A 87 24.95 -11.94 -11.70
N GLN A 88 23.69 -12.05 -11.28
CA GLN A 88 22.61 -11.20 -11.76
C GLN A 88 22.68 -9.82 -11.12
N ARG A 89 22.04 -8.85 -11.80
CA ARG A 89 21.93 -7.47 -11.31
C ARG A 89 21.29 -7.41 -9.93
N GLN A 90 21.71 -6.44 -9.14
CA GLN A 90 21.12 -6.23 -7.82
C GLN A 90 19.69 -5.71 -7.96
N TRP A 91 18.74 -6.41 -7.35
CA TRP A 91 17.34 -5.98 -7.30
C TRP A 91 17.16 -4.75 -6.42
N PHE A 92 16.39 -3.77 -6.93
CA PHE A 92 15.93 -2.62 -6.17
C PHE A 92 14.43 -2.43 -6.39
N GLY A 93 13.64 -2.75 -5.38
CA GLY A 93 12.18 -2.70 -5.43
C GLY A 93 11.64 -1.32 -5.08
N ILE A 94 10.80 -0.77 -5.95
CA ILE A 94 10.10 0.51 -5.75
C ILE A 94 8.60 0.23 -5.68
N GLY A 95 7.99 0.45 -4.50
CA GLY A 95 6.55 0.43 -4.32
C GLY A 95 5.95 1.82 -4.55
N PHE A 96 4.80 1.92 -5.22
CA PHE A 96 4.21 3.22 -5.48
C PHE A 96 2.68 3.18 -5.60
N VAL A 97 2.04 4.27 -5.23
CA VAL A 97 0.64 4.52 -5.58
C VAL A 97 0.54 5.08 -7.00
N PRO A 98 -0.51 4.78 -7.79
CA PRO A 98 -0.61 5.19 -9.20
C PRO A 98 -0.34 6.67 -9.44
N SER A 99 -0.81 7.54 -8.56
CA SER A 99 -0.64 8.99 -8.68
C SER A 99 0.82 9.46 -8.57
N ALA A 100 1.75 8.67 -8.02
CA ALA A 100 3.17 9.01 -7.96
C ALA A 100 3.84 9.00 -9.36
N LEU A 101 3.26 8.28 -10.33
CA LEU A 101 3.74 8.24 -11.71
C LEU A 101 3.53 9.55 -12.48
N TYR A 102 2.71 10.46 -11.96
CA TYR A 102 2.49 11.79 -12.57
C TYR A 102 3.42 12.87 -11.99
N GLY A 103 4.26 12.52 -11.01
CA GLY A 103 5.19 13.41 -10.32
C GLY A 103 6.66 13.03 -10.50
N VAL A 104 7.36 12.90 -9.38
CA VAL A 104 8.81 12.66 -9.31
C VAL A 104 9.27 11.28 -9.78
N LEU A 105 8.40 10.28 -9.70
CA LEU A 105 8.78 8.87 -9.89
C LEU A 105 9.30 8.55 -11.32
N PRO A 106 8.72 9.06 -12.43
CA PRO A 106 9.24 8.78 -13.77
C PRO A 106 10.68 9.27 -13.99
N GLU A 107 11.06 10.41 -13.42
CA GLU A 107 12.41 10.93 -13.53
C GLU A 107 13.39 10.09 -12.72
N LEU A 108 13.04 9.73 -11.49
CA LEU A 108 13.81 8.83 -10.66
C LEU A 108 14.05 7.49 -11.35
N ILE A 109 13.01 6.87 -11.92
CA ILE A 109 13.13 5.60 -12.65
C ILE A 109 14.10 5.74 -13.83
N ARG A 110 14.03 6.83 -14.60
CA ARG A 110 14.95 7.08 -15.73
C ARG A 110 16.40 7.12 -15.27
N HIS A 111 16.70 7.77 -14.15
CA HIS A 111 18.05 7.83 -13.61
C HIS A 111 18.55 6.47 -13.12
N LEU A 112 17.71 5.74 -12.39
CA LEU A 112 18.08 4.42 -11.85
C LEU A 112 18.26 3.36 -12.95
N ARG A 113 17.47 3.41 -14.04
CA ARG A 113 17.63 2.50 -15.19
C ARG A 113 18.95 2.63 -15.91
N GLY A 114 19.64 3.76 -15.78
CA GLY A 114 20.98 3.97 -16.31
C GLY A 114 22.08 3.17 -15.61
N ASP A 115 21.78 2.54 -14.48
CA ASP A 115 22.73 1.70 -13.74
C ASP A 115 22.72 0.26 -14.28
N PRO A 116 23.83 -0.21 -14.92
CA PRO A 116 23.88 -1.55 -15.49
C PRO A 116 23.88 -2.66 -14.45
N GLU A 117 24.22 -2.36 -13.20
CA GLU A 117 24.25 -3.34 -12.10
C GLU A 117 22.92 -3.46 -11.38
N LEU A 118 21.95 -2.58 -11.69
CA LEU A 118 20.67 -2.52 -11.02
C LEU A 118 19.53 -3.12 -11.85
N GLU A 119 18.74 -3.99 -11.22
CA GLU A 119 17.47 -4.48 -11.76
C GLU A 119 16.33 -3.83 -10.98
N LEU A 120 15.52 -3.00 -11.65
CA LEU A 120 14.41 -2.29 -11.01
C LEU A 120 13.13 -3.14 -10.99
N GLY A 121 12.57 -3.34 -9.81
CA GLY A 121 11.22 -3.84 -9.60
C GLY A 121 10.25 -2.70 -9.33
N LEU A 122 9.26 -2.52 -10.18
CA LEU A 122 8.23 -1.49 -10.03
C LEU A 122 6.91 -2.15 -9.63
N LEU A 123 6.42 -1.88 -8.42
CA LEU A 123 5.25 -2.53 -7.86
C LEU A 123 4.20 -1.49 -7.47
N GLU A 124 3.07 -1.54 -8.18
CA GLU A 124 1.90 -0.75 -7.81
C GLU A 124 1.25 -1.34 -6.56
N MET A 125 1.08 -0.51 -5.53
CA MET A 125 0.49 -0.92 -4.24
C MET A 125 0.06 0.29 -3.41
N THR A 126 -0.92 0.10 -2.52
CA THR A 126 -1.34 1.12 -1.56
C THR A 126 -0.22 1.42 -0.56
N THR A 127 -0.26 2.58 0.12
CA THR A 127 0.74 2.92 1.15
C THR A 127 0.82 1.88 2.27
N LEU A 128 -0.32 1.31 2.67
CA LEU A 128 -0.35 0.25 3.68
C LEU A 128 0.37 -1.01 3.21
N GLN A 129 0.13 -1.43 1.95
CA GLN A 129 0.83 -2.57 1.35
C GLN A 129 2.33 -2.30 1.18
N GLN A 130 2.73 -1.03 0.91
CA GLN A 130 4.15 -0.64 0.85
C GLN A 130 4.84 -0.85 2.20
N VAL A 131 4.20 -0.53 3.33
CA VAL A 131 4.75 -0.77 4.66
C VAL A 131 5.06 -2.24 4.87
N GLU A 132 4.13 -3.14 4.55
CA GLU A 132 4.35 -4.58 4.68
C GLU A 132 5.42 -5.10 3.67
N ALA A 133 5.42 -4.56 2.46
CA ALA A 133 6.41 -4.91 1.44
C ALA A 133 7.84 -4.42 1.79
N LEU A 134 7.96 -3.27 2.48
CA LEU A 134 9.23 -2.78 3.03
C LEU A 134 9.71 -3.68 4.16
N LYS A 135 8.84 -4.05 5.10
CA LYS A 135 9.16 -4.93 6.23
C LYS A 135 9.61 -6.31 5.74
N SER A 136 8.95 -6.85 4.73
CA SER A 136 9.32 -8.15 4.13
C SER A 136 10.52 -8.08 3.17
N GLY A 137 11.06 -6.90 2.88
CA GLY A 137 12.17 -6.75 1.93
C GLY A 137 11.78 -6.94 0.47
N ARG A 138 10.48 -6.98 0.16
CA ARG A 138 9.96 -7.08 -1.22
C ARG A 138 10.15 -5.79 -2.01
N ILE A 139 10.21 -4.64 -1.33
CA ILE A 139 10.62 -3.36 -1.88
C ILE A 139 11.65 -2.69 -0.96
N ASP A 140 12.40 -1.75 -1.52
CA ASP A 140 13.44 -1.00 -0.80
C ASP A 140 13.02 0.42 -0.50
N ILE A 141 12.13 0.98 -1.33
CA ILE A 141 11.56 2.31 -1.16
C ILE A 141 10.10 2.32 -1.59
N GLY A 142 9.29 3.12 -0.90
CA GLY A 142 7.88 3.29 -1.19
C GLY A 142 7.51 4.76 -1.44
N PHE A 143 6.61 5.01 -2.40
CA PHE A 143 6.04 6.32 -2.69
C PHE A 143 4.53 6.27 -2.48
N GLY A 144 4.10 6.76 -1.31
CA GLY A 144 2.71 6.74 -0.85
C GLY A 144 2.11 8.12 -0.67
N ARG A 145 0.88 8.18 -0.11
CA ARG A 145 0.18 9.45 0.15
C ARG A 145 -0.42 9.56 1.54
N ILE A 146 -0.28 8.54 2.37
CA ILE A 146 -0.79 8.56 3.73
C ILE A 146 0.33 8.22 4.73
N ARG A 147 0.25 8.81 5.91
CA ARG A 147 1.14 8.43 7.01
C ARG A 147 0.64 7.15 7.64
N ILE A 148 1.57 6.23 7.87
CA ILE A 148 1.35 5.00 8.62
C ILE A 148 2.38 4.99 9.75
N ASP A 149 1.89 4.96 10.97
CA ASP A 149 2.76 4.89 12.15
C ASP A 149 3.21 3.44 12.37
N ASP A 150 4.46 3.17 12.00
CA ASP A 150 5.10 1.86 12.18
C ASP A 150 6.58 2.07 12.57
N PRO A 151 7.02 1.56 13.73
CA PRO A 151 8.38 1.80 14.25
C PRO A 151 9.50 1.22 13.36
N ALA A 152 9.19 0.26 12.49
CA ALA A 152 10.16 -0.32 11.56
C ALA A 152 10.32 0.52 10.27
N ILE A 153 9.45 1.53 10.06
CA ILE A 153 9.40 2.31 8.82
C ILE A 153 9.66 3.78 9.10
N ARG A 154 10.59 4.35 8.35
CA ARG A 154 10.80 5.81 8.33
C ARG A 154 10.04 6.41 7.15
N GLN A 155 9.22 7.42 7.44
CA GLN A 155 8.47 8.17 6.44
C GLN A 155 8.85 9.64 6.44
N SER A 156 9.06 10.21 5.25
CA SER A 156 9.29 11.64 5.06
C SER A 156 8.41 12.19 3.93
N VAL A 157 7.90 13.41 4.11
CA VAL A 157 7.15 14.09 3.05
C VAL A 157 8.14 14.57 1.99
N LEU A 158 7.98 14.10 0.77
CA LEU A 158 8.79 14.53 -0.38
C LEU A 158 8.30 15.87 -0.94
N SER A 159 6.99 15.97 -1.17
CA SER A 159 6.32 17.17 -1.66
C SER A 159 4.86 17.19 -1.24
N GLU A 160 4.28 18.38 -1.24
CA GLU A 160 2.84 18.60 -1.09
C GLU A 160 2.26 18.96 -2.45
N GLU A 161 1.21 18.28 -2.87
CA GLU A 161 0.52 18.56 -4.13
C GLU A 161 -0.85 19.18 -3.85
N PRO A 162 -1.21 20.28 -4.50
CA PRO A 162 -2.57 20.82 -4.43
C PRO A 162 -3.61 19.77 -4.83
N LEU A 163 -4.79 19.83 -4.22
CA LEU A 163 -5.93 18.99 -4.60
C LEU A 163 -6.80 19.70 -5.62
N VAL A 164 -7.34 18.93 -6.55
CA VAL A 164 -8.32 19.38 -7.54
C VAL A 164 -9.52 18.45 -7.55
N ALA A 165 -10.70 18.98 -7.87
CA ALA A 165 -11.88 18.17 -8.10
C ALA A 165 -11.91 17.69 -9.55
N ALA A 166 -12.10 16.40 -9.78
CA ALA A 166 -12.40 15.88 -11.10
C ALA A 166 -13.92 15.88 -11.32
N LEU A 167 -14.37 16.51 -12.39
CA LEU A 167 -15.78 16.76 -12.71
C LEU A 167 -16.08 16.32 -14.15
N PRO A 168 -17.32 15.93 -14.49
CA PRO A 168 -17.70 15.73 -15.88
C PRO A 168 -17.43 16.98 -16.71
N ALA A 169 -17.00 16.82 -17.95
CA ALA A 169 -16.86 17.94 -18.88
C ALA A 169 -18.21 18.70 -18.99
N GLY A 170 -18.17 20.03 -18.85
CA GLY A 170 -19.38 20.87 -18.86
C GLY A 170 -20.13 20.96 -17.53
N HIS A 171 -19.58 20.43 -16.43
CA HIS A 171 -20.22 20.53 -15.11
C HIS A 171 -20.34 21.99 -14.65
N SER A 172 -21.45 22.33 -13.95
CA SER A 172 -21.78 23.70 -13.50
C SER A 172 -20.79 24.31 -12.52
N LEU A 173 -19.96 23.50 -11.87
CA LEU A 173 -18.91 23.95 -10.94
C LEU A 173 -17.62 24.35 -11.64
N LEU A 174 -17.49 24.16 -12.94
CA LEU A 174 -16.31 24.53 -13.71
C LEU A 174 -16.19 26.04 -13.91
N GLY A 175 -14.95 26.55 -14.10
CA GLY A 175 -14.68 27.94 -14.43
C GLY A 175 -14.76 28.93 -13.27
N GLN A 176 -15.00 28.48 -12.03
CA GLN A 176 -15.00 29.32 -10.83
C GLN A 176 -14.21 28.64 -9.72
N PRO A 177 -13.57 29.41 -8.80
CA PRO A 177 -12.93 28.83 -7.61
C PRO A 177 -13.92 27.96 -6.84
N LEU A 178 -13.54 26.71 -6.59
CA LEU A 178 -14.41 25.70 -5.99
C LEU A 178 -14.11 25.56 -4.49
N SER A 179 -15.06 25.95 -3.62
CA SER A 179 -14.93 25.71 -2.19
C SER A 179 -15.31 24.27 -1.83
N LEU A 180 -14.75 23.77 -0.73
CA LEU A 180 -15.12 22.44 -0.17
C LEU A 180 -16.62 22.37 0.15
N GLU A 181 -17.21 23.47 0.64
CA GLU A 181 -18.63 23.52 0.94
C GLU A 181 -19.52 23.30 -0.32
N ARG A 182 -19.16 23.92 -1.44
CA ARG A 182 -19.88 23.70 -2.71
C ARG A 182 -19.70 22.26 -3.18
N LEU A 183 -18.47 21.75 -3.13
CA LEU A 183 -18.14 20.39 -3.55
C LEU A 183 -18.83 19.33 -2.66
N SER A 184 -18.99 19.58 -1.35
CA SER A 184 -19.63 18.63 -0.43
C SER A 184 -21.10 18.36 -0.74
N ARG A 185 -21.76 19.24 -1.50
CA ARG A 185 -23.16 19.11 -1.93
C ARG A 185 -23.32 18.17 -3.13
N GLU A 186 -22.22 17.91 -3.84
CA GLU A 186 -22.23 17.02 -4.99
C GLU A 186 -22.16 15.55 -4.58
N PRO A 187 -22.61 14.62 -5.45
CA PRO A 187 -22.28 13.20 -5.30
C PRO A 187 -20.77 12.99 -5.28
N PHE A 188 -20.26 12.13 -4.39
CA PHE A 188 -18.83 11.95 -4.20
C PHE A 188 -18.39 10.52 -4.50
N VAL A 189 -17.25 10.38 -5.19
CA VAL A 189 -16.56 9.09 -5.40
C VAL A 189 -15.32 9.08 -4.54
N LEU A 190 -15.16 8.06 -3.68
CA LEU A 190 -13.97 7.85 -2.85
C LEU A 190 -13.15 6.65 -3.32
N TYR A 191 -11.85 6.71 -3.15
CA TYR A 191 -10.89 5.65 -3.47
C TYR A 191 -9.60 5.75 -2.62
N PRO A 192 -8.89 4.63 -2.41
CA PRO A 192 -9.39 3.26 -2.51
C PRO A 192 -10.37 2.95 -1.37
N GLY A 193 -11.35 2.10 -1.65
CA GLY A 193 -12.31 1.67 -0.65
C GLY A 193 -11.68 0.76 0.40
N GLN A 194 -10.75 -0.09 0.01
CA GLN A 194 -9.99 -1.02 0.86
C GLN A 194 -8.58 -1.23 0.26
N PRO A 195 -7.57 -1.63 1.08
CA PRO A 195 -7.57 -1.65 2.54
C PRO A 195 -7.55 -0.23 3.15
N ARG A 196 -7.94 -0.12 4.43
CA ARG A 196 -7.89 1.13 5.18
C ARG A 196 -6.89 1.02 6.34
N PRO A 197 -6.20 2.11 6.77
CA PRO A 197 -6.35 3.49 6.28
C PRO A 197 -5.87 3.69 4.84
N SER A 198 -6.51 4.61 4.12
CA SER A 198 -6.28 4.85 2.71
C SER A 198 -6.34 6.34 2.35
N TYR A 199 -6.10 6.68 1.09
CA TYR A 199 -6.29 8.04 0.59
C TYR A 199 -7.72 8.56 0.80
N ALA A 200 -8.72 7.68 0.75
CA ALA A 200 -10.10 8.04 1.07
C ALA A 200 -10.25 8.61 2.50
N ASP A 201 -9.49 8.08 3.47
CA ASP A 201 -9.50 8.61 4.84
C ASP A 201 -8.91 10.01 4.92
N HIS A 202 -7.86 10.27 4.15
CA HIS A 202 -7.29 11.62 4.03
C HIS A 202 -8.34 12.62 3.50
N VAL A 203 -9.05 12.27 2.43
CA VAL A 203 -10.13 13.11 1.87
C VAL A 203 -11.27 13.29 2.86
N LEU A 204 -11.74 12.22 3.51
CA LEU A 204 -12.81 12.30 4.52
C LEU A 204 -12.41 13.19 5.70
N ALA A 205 -11.18 13.06 6.21
CA ALA A 205 -10.67 13.89 7.30
C ALA A 205 -10.60 15.37 6.91
N LEU A 206 -10.21 15.65 5.66
CA LEU A 206 -10.14 17.01 5.13
C LEU A 206 -11.52 17.69 5.15
N PHE A 207 -12.59 17.03 4.74
CA PHE A 207 -13.95 17.58 4.86
C PHE A 207 -14.41 17.67 6.31
N ALA A 208 -14.14 16.65 7.12
CA ALA A 208 -14.53 16.62 8.52
C ALA A 208 -13.89 17.76 9.34
N THR A 209 -12.63 18.11 9.09
CA THR A 209 -11.96 19.26 9.77
C THR A 209 -12.60 20.62 9.42
N HIS A 210 -13.33 20.70 8.30
CA HIS A 210 -14.10 21.88 7.92
C HIS A 210 -15.58 21.79 8.33
N GLY A 211 -15.96 20.81 9.16
CA GLY A 211 -17.33 20.60 9.60
C GLY A 211 -18.28 20.13 8.49
N LEU A 212 -17.75 19.58 7.40
CA LEU A 212 -18.50 19.13 6.23
C LEU A 212 -18.59 17.61 6.19
N SER A 213 -19.68 17.09 5.67
CA SER A 213 -19.90 15.68 5.40
C SER A 213 -20.08 15.44 3.90
N LEU A 214 -19.58 14.30 3.41
CA LEU A 214 -19.69 13.92 2.02
C LEU A 214 -20.88 12.98 1.77
N ARG A 215 -21.60 13.20 0.68
CA ARG A 215 -22.54 12.22 0.15
C ARG A 215 -21.82 11.25 -0.78
N VAL A 216 -21.21 10.21 -0.18
CA VAL A 216 -20.51 9.18 -0.92
C VAL A 216 -21.50 8.31 -1.68
N THR A 217 -21.46 8.34 -3.00
CA THR A 217 -22.33 7.56 -3.88
C THR A 217 -21.65 6.30 -4.38
N GLN A 218 -20.32 6.33 -4.51
CA GLN A 218 -19.53 5.19 -4.98
C GLN A 218 -18.17 5.09 -4.29
N TRP A 219 -17.74 3.85 -4.12
CA TRP A 219 -16.38 3.50 -3.71
C TRP A 219 -15.69 2.82 -4.89
N ALA A 220 -14.53 3.33 -5.29
CA ALA A 220 -13.67 2.72 -6.27
C ALA A 220 -12.47 2.05 -5.59
N ASN A 221 -11.87 1.06 -6.22
CA ASN A 221 -10.65 0.45 -5.70
C ASN A 221 -9.41 1.27 -6.07
N GLU A 222 -9.46 2.00 -7.18
CA GLU A 222 -8.35 2.72 -7.77
C GLU A 222 -8.78 4.08 -8.31
N MET A 223 -7.79 4.96 -8.45
CA MET A 223 -7.98 6.32 -8.97
C MET A 223 -8.54 6.32 -10.40
N GLN A 224 -8.01 5.48 -11.29
CA GLN A 224 -8.46 5.40 -12.68
C GLN A 224 -9.94 5.01 -12.78
N THR A 225 -10.37 4.07 -11.95
CA THR A 225 -11.78 3.69 -11.84
C THR A 225 -12.61 4.87 -11.35
N ALA A 226 -12.14 5.60 -10.32
CA ALA A 226 -12.84 6.80 -9.83
C ALA A 226 -12.99 7.85 -10.92
N ILE A 227 -11.96 8.14 -11.72
CA ILE A 227 -12.01 9.06 -12.87
C ILE A 227 -12.99 8.54 -13.95
N GLY A 228 -13.02 7.24 -14.22
CA GLY A 228 -14.02 6.65 -15.12
C GLY A 228 -15.45 6.84 -14.65
N LEU A 229 -15.71 6.75 -13.33
CA LEU A 229 -17.02 7.00 -12.72
C LEU A 229 -17.43 8.49 -12.80
N VAL A 230 -16.45 9.42 -12.76
CA VAL A 230 -16.71 10.86 -13.05
C VAL A 230 -17.25 11.03 -14.45
N ALA A 231 -16.61 10.45 -15.45
CA ALA A 231 -17.06 10.49 -16.84
C ALA A 231 -18.49 9.95 -17.02
N ALA A 232 -18.87 8.96 -16.21
CA ALA A 232 -20.22 8.40 -16.17
C ALA A 232 -21.23 9.26 -15.34
N GLY A 233 -20.80 10.40 -14.77
CA GLY A 233 -21.66 11.28 -13.98
C GLY A 233 -22.04 10.78 -12.59
N LEU A 234 -21.29 9.81 -12.03
CA LEU A 234 -21.63 9.18 -10.75
C LEU A 234 -21.13 9.97 -9.53
N GLY A 235 -20.29 10.98 -9.73
CA GLY A 235 -19.82 11.86 -8.67
C GLY A 235 -18.45 12.44 -8.93
N ALA A 236 -17.98 13.28 -8.03
CA ALA A 236 -16.69 13.97 -8.10
C ALA A 236 -15.73 13.45 -7.04
N PRO A 237 -14.54 12.95 -7.35
CA PRO A 237 -13.45 12.73 -6.40
C PRO A 237 -12.58 13.99 -6.25
N LEU A 238 -11.88 14.10 -5.12
CA LEU A 238 -10.66 14.92 -5.03
C LEU A 238 -9.46 14.07 -5.45
N VAL A 239 -8.60 14.66 -6.29
CA VAL A 239 -7.37 14.03 -6.75
C VAL A 239 -6.20 15.00 -6.65
N PRO A 240 -4.94 14.53 -6.54
CA PRO A 240 -3.77 15.41 -6.64
C PRO A 240 -3.71 16.09 -8.01
N ALA A 241 -3.22 17.33 -8.04
CA ALA A 241 -3.21 18.15 -9.26
C ALA A 241 -2.42 17.50 -10.41
N SER A 242 -1.38 16.72 -10.11
CA SER A 242 -0.60 16.00 -11.13
C SER A 242 -1.43 15.03 -11.98
N VAL A 243 -2.56 14.55 -11.46
CA VAL A 243 -3.48 13.65 -12.19
C VAL A 243 -4.08 14.32 -13.45
N GLN A 244 -4.12 15.65 -13.50
CA GLN A 244 -4.55 16.41 -14.69
C GLN A 244 -3.69 16.11 -15.94
N LEU A 245 -2.46 15.63 -15.76
CA LEU A 245 -1.59 15.21 -16.86
C LEU A 245 -2.17 14.00 -17.61
N GLN A 246 -3.07 13.25 -16.99
CA GLN A 246 -3.87 12.22 -17.64
C GLN A 246 -5.08 12.86 -18.31
N HIS A 247 -4.85 13.39 -19.52
CA HIS A 247 -5.89 14.08 -20.27
C HIS A 247 -7.03 13.15 -20.69
N ARG A 248 -8.28 13.61 -20.45
CA ARG A 248 -9.53 12.96 -20.91
C ARG A 248 -10.50 14.04 -21.38
N ASP A 249 -11.11 13.87 -22.52
CA ASP A 249 -12.03 14.87 -23.09
C ASP A 249 -13.38 14.96 -22.33
N ASP A 250 -13.75 13.88 -21.63
CA ASP A 250 -15.01 13.75 -20.89
C ASP A 250 -14.89 14.11 -19.39
N VAL A 251 -13.66 14.47 -18.91
CA VAL A 251 -13.38 14.89 -17.52
C VAL A 251 -12.63 16.20 -17.51
N ALA A 252 -13.09 17.13 -16.70
CA ALA A 252 -12.41 18.39 -16.43
C ALA A 252 -11.96 18.46 -14.98
N TYR A 253 -10.84 19.15 -14.73
CA TYR A 253 -10.29 19.33 -13.40
C TYR A 253 -10.44 20.78 -12.94
N GLN A 254 -11.01 20.95 -11.76
CA GLN A 254 -11.27 22.27 -11.18
C GLN A 254 -10.42 22.45 -9.91
N ALA A 255 -9.61 23.51 -9.89
CA ALA A 255 -8.83 23.86 -8.70
C ALA A 255 -9.74 24.27 -7.54
N LEU A 256 -9.33 23.92 -6.33
CA LEU A 256 -9.99 24.38 -5.11
C LEU A 256 -9.63 25.86 -4.84
N ALA A 257 -10.57 26.57 -4.20
CA ALA A 257 -10.35 27.99 -3.81
C ALA A 257 -9.26 28.13 -2.74
N ASP A 258 -9.11 27.13 -1.88
CA ASP A 258 -8.08 27.08 -0.85
C ASP A 258 -6.90 26.25 -1.34
N ALA A 259 -5.81 26.89 -1.69
CA ALA A 259 -4.58 26.26 -2.17
C ALA A 259 -3.80 25.51 -1.06
N SER A 260 -4.17 25.68 0.21
CA SER A 260 -3.56 24.94 1.33
C SER A 260 -4.07 23.49 1.42
N LEU A 261 -5.12 23.16 0.69
CA LEU A 261 -5.69 21.81 0.63
C LEU A 261 -4.81 20.94 -0.29
N THR A 262 -3.93 20.16 0.32
CA THR A 262 -2.90 19.38 -0.36
C THR A 262 -2.99 17.90 -0.03
N SER A 263 -2.28 17.10 -0.80
CA SER A 263 -1.99 15.71 -0.52
C SER A 263 -0.48 15.49 -0.63
N PRO A 264 0.17 14.94 0.42
CA PRO A 264 1.60 14.69 0.38
C PRO A 264 1.96 13.53 -0.56
N ILE A 265 3.14 13.62 -1.17
CA ILE A 265 3.89 12.45 -1.59
C ILE A 265 4.83 12.09 -0.44
N ILE A 266 4.70 10.87 0.06
CA ILE A 266 5.45 10.36 1.21
C ILE A 266 6.40 9.28 0.73
N VAL A 267 7.69 9.47 1.01
CA VAL A 267 8.72 8.45 0.83
C VAL A 267 8.79 7.61 2.09
N SER A 268 8.71 6.30 1.91
CA SER A 268 8.78 5.29 2.97
C SER A 268 9.97 4.36 2.76
N ARG A 269 10.71 4.05 3.83
CA ARG A 269 11.84 3.13 3.82
C ARG A 269 11.95 2.37 5.14
N ARG A 270 12.68 1.28 5.19
CA ARG A 270 12.99 0.60 6.46
C ARG A 270 13.80 1.51 7.38
N GLN A 271 13.50 1.47 8.66
CA GLN A 271 14.29 2.16 9.68
C GLN A 271 15.70 1.58 9.69
N GLY A 272 16.74 2.44 9.66
CA GLY A 272 18.14 2.03 9.70
C GLY A 272 18.70 1.43 8.39
N ASP A 273 17.93 1.36 7.31
CA ASP A 273 18.44 0.89 6.01
C ASP A 273 19.39 1.93 5.40
N GLY A 274 20.66 1.58 5.33
CA GLY A 274 21.73 2.38 4.76
C GLY A 274 22.31 1.79 3.47
N SER A 275 21.55 0.98 2.73
CA SER A 275 22.02 0.36 1.48
C SER A 275 22.49 1.41 0.45
N PRO A 276 23.54 1.14 -0.32
CA PRO A 276 24.10 2.11 -1.27
C PRO A 276 23.07 2.60 -2.31
N HIS A 277 22.25 1.69 -2.83
CA HIS A 277 21.25 2.03 -3.83
C HIS A 277 20.10 2.87 -3.25
N LEU A 278 19.69 2.60 -2.01
CA LEU A 278 18.70 3.43 -1.31
C LEU A 278 19.25 4.85 -1.08
N ARG A 279 20.50 4.98 -0.60
CA ARG A 279 21.14 6.29 -0.43
C ARG A 279 21.21 7.07 -1.74
N ARG A 280 21.63 6.42 -2.84
CA ARG A 280 21.65 7.04 -4.17
C ARG A 280 20.26 7.47 -4.61
N CYS A 281 19.24 6.64 -4.39
CA CYS A 281 17.84 6.96 -4.68
C CYS A 281 17.36 8.19 -3.90
N LEU A 282 17.67 8.25 -2.59
CA LEU A 282 17.33 9.37 -1.72
C LEU A 282 18.05 10.68 -2.15
N ALA A 283 19.32 10.59 -2.55
CA ALA A 283 20.08 11.73 -3.10
C ALA A 283 19.41 12.31 -4.35
N LEU A 284 18.98 11.45 -5.29
CA LEU A 284 18.31 11.87 -6.52
C LEU A 284 16.99 12.62 -6.27
N ILE A 285 16.31 12.34 -5.16
CA ILE A 285 15.07 13.05 -4.78
C ILE A 285 15.29 14.15 -3.73
N GLY A 286 16.57 14.53 -3.45
CA GLY A 286 16.91 15.60 -2.51
C GLY A 286 16.62 15.25 -1.04
N ARG A 287 16.81 14.00 -0.62
CA ARG A 287 16.51 13.48 0.74
C ARG A 287 17.67 12.69 1.35
N GLU A 288 18.91 13.14 1.17
CA GLU A 288 20.11 12.46 1.66
C GLU A 288 20.12 12.26 3.19
N ASP A 289 19.56 13.21 3.96
CA ASP A 289 19.56 13.23 5.43
C ASP A 289 18.20 12.87 6.07
N ALA A 290 17.25 12.40 5.31
CA ALA A 290 15.88 12.19 5.78
C ALA A 290 15.69 10.83 6.48
#